data_5afa95841408fce1b8264b8bf682b416
#
_entry.id   5afa95841408fce1b8264b8bf682b416
#
_cell.length_a   1.000
_cell.length_b   1.000
_cell.length_c   1.000
_cell.angle_alpha   90.00
_cell.angle_beta   90.00
_cell.angle_gamma   90.00
#
_symmetry.space_group_name_H-M   'P 1'
#
loop_
_entity.id
_entity.type
_entity.pdbx_description
1 polymer ?
#
loop_
_entity_poly.entity_id
_entity_poly.type
_entity_poly.pdbx_seq_one_letter_code
_entity_poly.pdbx_strand_id
1 'polypeptide(L)'
;SMLYASIALSIVYGCCGLLGSSLIIDPLMTASVVFGLGGPMVAVLLGVEAEGVVDCAKERGGESLVGIYWGAFNFVVKILNGIAILLAAILISYQESWGNLAIRSMGFLAGGCLLAGVGFYYMIRPSDNNNAAEI
;
A
#
# COMPACT_ATOMS: atom_id res chain seq x y z
N SER A 1 1.73 -13.06 -7.06
CA SER A 1 0.95 -11.97 -7.68
C SER A 1 0.88 -10.71 -6.80
N MET A 2 0.75 -10.86 -5.49
CA MET A 2 0.70 -9.74 -4.52
C MET A 2 1.90 -8.78 -4.65
N LEU A 3 3.08 -9.32 -4.80
CA LEU A 3 4.33 -8.56 -4.89
C LEU A 3 4.37 -7.65 -6.12
N TYR A 4 3.96 -8.17 -7.28
CA TYR A 4 3.90 -7.38 -8.51
C TYR A 4 2.86 -6.25 -8.39
N ALA A 5 1.72 -6.51 -7.77
CA ALA A 5 0.70 -5.49 -7.52
C ALA A 5 1.20 -4.39 -6.57
N SER A 6 1.92 -4.74 -5.51
CA SER A 6 2.50 -3.78 -4.57
C SER A 6 3.58 -2.92 -5.20
N ILE A 7 4.47 -3.51 -6.02
CA ILE A 7 5.49 -2.77 -6.75
C ILE A 7 4.85 -1.82 -7.77
N ALA A 8 3.89 -2.31 -8.54
CA ALA A 8 3.19 -1.49 -9.52
C ALA A 8 2.46 -0.32 -8.86
N LEU A 9 1.80 -0.56 -7.73
CA LEU A 9 1.12 0.48 -6.96
C LEU A 9 2.11 1.50 -6.38
N SER A 10 3.30 1.07 -5.91
CA SER A 10 4.37 1.97 -5.47
C SER A 10 4.82 2.91 -6.58
N ILE A 11 4.96 2.39 -7.80
CA ILE A 11 5.33 3.20 -8.97
C ILE A 11 4.22 4.21 -9.26
N VAL A 12 2.96 3.78 -9.25
CA VAL A 12 1.80 4.65 -9.49
C VAL A 12 1.75 5.79 -8.47
N TYR A 13 1.91 5.51 -7.16
CA TYR A 13 1.95 6.55 -6.12
C TYR A 13 3.21 7.42 -6.21
N GLY A 14 4.35 6.86 -6.59
CA GLY A 14 5.56 7.64 -6.89
C GLY A 14 5.33 8.63 -8.03
N CYS A 15 4.62 8.21 -9.09
CA CYS A 15 4.22 9.10 -10.18
C CYS A 15 3.28 10.23 -9.72
N CYS A 16 2.41 9.99 -8.73
CA CYS A 16 1.61 11.05 -8.12
C CYS A 16 2.48 12.16 -7.50
N GLY A 17 3.64 11.82 -6.95
CA GLY A 17 4.60 12.79 -6.43
C GLY A 17 5.21 13.70 -7.49
N LEU A 18 5.15 13.31 -8.76
CA LEU A 18 5.62 14.12 -9.89
C LEU A 18 4.55 15.06 -10.45
N LEU A 19 3.28 14.90 -10.05
CA LEU A 19 2.19 15.81 -10.45
C LEU A 19 2.50 17.24 -10.02
N GLY A 20 2.32 18.18 -10.95
CA GLY A 20 2.65 19.60 -10.72
C GLY A 20 4.12 19.96 -10.93
N SER A 21 4.96 19.02 -11.42
CA SER A 21 6.31 19.36 -11.93
C SER A 21 6.22 19.90 -13.37
N SER A 22 7.24 20.67 -13.77
CA SER A 22 7.36 21.18 -15.14
C SER A 22 7.52 20.10 -16.22
N LEU A 23 7.69 18.84 -15.79
CA LEU A 23 7.81 17.67 -16.67
C LEU A 23 6.44 17.18 -17.20
N ILE A 24 5.33 17.61 -16.58
CA ILE A 24 3.99 17.14 -16.92
C ILE A 24 3.23 18.27 -17.63
N ILE A 25 2.91 18.03 -18.88
CA ILE A 25 2.27 19.01 -19.79
C ILE A 25 0.80 19.23 -19.40
N ASP A 26 0.09 18.15 -18.97
CA ASP A 26 -1.30 18.20 -18.53
C ASP A 26 -1.49 17.45 -17.22
N PRO A 27 -1.56 18.18 -16.08
CA PRO A 27 -1.66 17.55 -14.76
C PRO A 27 -3.00 16.83 -14.56
N LEU A 28 -4.09 17.28 -15.19
CA LEU A 28 -5.41 16.66 -15.04
C LEU A 28 -5.48 15.32 -15.75
N MET A 29 -4.98 15.24 -16.97
CA MET A 29 -4.93 14.00 -17.73
C MET A 29 -4.02 12.97 -17.06
N THR A 30 -2.84 13.40 -16.59
CA THR A 30 -1.90 12.53 -15.87
C THR A 30 -2.51 12.02 -14.58
N ALA A 31 -3.18 12.86 -13.79
CA ALA A 31 -3.88 12.44 -12.58
C ALA A 31 -4.97 11.40 -12.89
N SER A 32 -5.77 11.62 -13.92
CA SER A 32 -6.85 10.70 -14.33
C SER A 32 -6.30 9.32 -14.71
N VAL A 33 -5.19 9.27 -15.44
CA VAL A 33 -4.54 8.00 -15.83
C VAL A 33 -3.96 7.30 -14.59
N VAL A 34 -3.27 8.03 -13.72
CA VAL A 34 -2.64 7.48 -12.51
C VAL A 34 -3.69 6.91 -11.56
N PHE A 35 -4.78 7.64 -11.30
CA PHE A 35 -5.86 7.15 -10.44
C PHE A 35 -6.66 6.03 -11.11
N GLY A 36 -6.87 6.09 -12.41
CA GLY A 36 -7.54 5.04 -13.16
C GLY A 36 -6.79 3.71 -13.15
N LEU A 37 -5.45 3.75 -13.23
CA LEU A 37 -4.60 2.56 -13.12
C LEU A 37 -4.44 2.10 -11.67
N GLY A 38 -4.41 3.02 -10.71
CA GLY A 38 -4.26 2.70 -9.29
C GLY A 38 -5.45 1.95 -8.71
N GLY A 39 -6.67 2.28 -9.13
CA GLY A 39 -7.91 1.67 -8.63
C GLY A 39 -7.93 0.14 -8.72
N PRO A 40 -7.77 -0.47 -9.90
CA PRO A 40 -7.71 -1.92 -10.05
C PRO A 40 -6.60 -2.58 -9.23
N MET A 41 -5.44 -1.94 -9.10
CA MET A 41 -4.32 -2.46 -8.32
C MET A 41 -4.63 -2.49 -6.83
N VAL A 42 -5.29 -1.45 -6.31
CA VAL A 42 -5.79 -1.42 -4.92
C VAL A 42 -6.82 -2.51 -4.69
N ALA A 43 -7.75 -2.71 -5.62
CA ALA A 43 -8.76 -3.77 -5.52
C ALA A 43 -8.13 -5.17 -5.45
N VAL A 44 -7.11 -5.44 -6.26
CA VAL A 44 -6.36 -6.70 -6.21
C VAL A 44 -5.66 -6.89 -4.87
N LEU A 45 -5.01 -5.84 -4.34
CA LEU A 45 -4.34 -5.91 -3.04
C LEU A 45 -5.32 -6.22 -1.91
N LEU A 46 -6.44 -5.51 -1.86
CA LEU A 46 -7.49 -5.73 -0.85
C LEU A 46 -8.07 -7.15 -0.93
N GLY A 47 -8.24 -7.70 -2.13
CA GLY A 47 -8.70 -9.07 -2.34
C GLY A 47 -7.70 -10.10 -1.78
N VAL A 48 -6.41 -9.95 -2.08
CA VAL A 48 -5.36 -10.85 -1.61
C VAL A 48 -5.17 -10.75 -0.09
N GLU A 49 -5.27 -9.55 0.49
CA GLU A 49 -5.22 -9.36 1.94
C GLU A 49 -6.39 -10.08 2.63
N ALA A 50 -7.58 -10.00 2.06
CA ALA A 50 -8.77 -10.69 2.58
C ALA A 50 -8.58 -12.21 2.60
N GLU A 51 -8.11 -12.80 1.51
CA GLU A 51 -7.81 -14.23 1.44
C GLU A 51 -6.74 -14.62 2.47
N GLY A 52 -5.66 -13.86 2.59
CA GLY A 52 -4.58 -14.11 3.54
C GLY A 52 -5.04 -14.13 5.01
N VAL A 53 -5.96 -13.24 5.40
CA VAL A 53 -6.54 -13.21 6.75
C VAL A 53 -7.39 -14.46 7.01
N VAL A 54 -8.21 -14.88 6.02
CA VAL A 54 -9.05 -16.07 6.13
C VAL A 54 -8.20 -17.33 6.21
N ASP A 55 -7.17 -17.45 5.40
CA ASP A 55 -6.28 -18.62 5.40
C ASP A 55 -5.51 -18.73 6.71
N CYS A 56 -4.95 -17.63 7.22
CA CYS A 56 -4.30 -17.59 8.53
C CYS A 56 -5.23 -18.00 9.67
N ALA A 57 -6.50 -17.57 9.63
CA ALA A 57 -7.47 -17.93 10.64
C ALA A 57 -7.81 -19.43 10.60
N LYS A 58 -8.00 -19.98 9.40
CA LYS A 58 -8.30 -21.40 9.21
C LYS A 58 -7.17 -22.30 9.68
N GLU A 59 -5.91 -21.96 9.36
CA GLU A 59 -4.74 -22.73 9.78
C GLU A 59 -4.55 -22.78 11.30
N ARG A 60 -4.88 -21.68 12.00
CA ARG A 60 -4.62 -21.53 13.44
C ARG A 60 -5.75 -21.93 14.36
N GLY A 61 -6.97 -22.01 13.91
CA GLY A 61 -8.08 -22.28 14.83
C GLY A 61 -9.42 -22.61 14.18
N GLY A 62 -9.43 -22.81 12.87
CA GLY A 62 -10.62 -23.20 12.13
C GLY A 62 -11.59 -22.02 11.83
N GLU A 63 -12.70 -22.36 11.21
CA GLU A 63 -13.67 -21.39 10.70
C GLU A 63 -14.29 -20.50 11.78
N SER A 64 -14.38 -20.99 13.02
CA SER A 64 -14.95 -20.23 14.14
C SER A 64 -14.14 -18.98 14.54
N LEU A 65 -12.83 -18.94 14.22
CA LEU A 65 -11.96 -17.82 14.55
C LEU A 65 -11.85 -16.77 13.43
N VAL A 66 -12.35 -17.05 12.23
CA VAL A 66 -12.26 -16.15 11.08
C VAL A 66 -12.83 -14.76 11.41
N GLY A 67 -13.96 -14.70 12.13
CA GLY A 67 -14.57 -13.43 12.53
C GLY A 67 -13.68 -12.61 13.47
N ILE A 68 -12.97 -13.25 14.39
CA ILE A 68 -12.08 -12.58 15.35
C ILE A 68 -10.85 -12.04 14.63
N TYR A 69 -10.23 -12.85 13.77
CA TYR A 69 -9.09 -12.42 12.96
C TYR A 69 -9.44 -11.27 12.03
N TRP A 70 -10.61 -11.35 11.38
CA TRP A 70 -11.10 -10.29 10.52
C TRP A 70 -11.39 -9.00 11.28
N GLY A 71 -11.98 -9.11 12.47
CA GLY A 71 -12.21 -7.96 13.36
C GLY A 71 -10.91 -7.30 13.80
N ALA A 72 -9.92 -8.09 14.24
CA ALA A 72 -8.61 -7.59 14.64
C ALA A 72 -7.87 -6.92 13.47
N PHE A 73 -7.87 -7.54 12.29
CA PHE A 73 -7.28 -6.98 11.09
C PHE A 73 -7.90 -5.63 10.73
N ASN A 74 -9.24 -5.56 10.65
CA ASN A 74 -9.94 -4.32 10.34
C ASN A 74 -9.69 -3.23 11.38
N PHE A 75 -9.56 -3.59 12.65
CA PHE A 75 -9.23 -2.64 13.72
C PHE A 75 -7.86 -2.00 13.49
N VAL A 76 -6.84 -2.82 13.21
CA VAL A 76 -5.48 -2.33 12.89
C VAL A 76 -5.48 -1.46 11.65
N VAL A 77 -6.16 -1.88 10.57
CA VAL A 77 -6.25 -1.11 9.32
C VAL A 77 -6.91 0.25 9.56
N LYS A 78 -7.97 0.31 10.37
CA LYS A 78 -8.64 1.58 10.69
C LYS A 78 -7.75 2.53 11.49
N ILE A 79 -6.97 2.01 12.44
CA ILE A 79 -5.99 2.82 13.17
C ILE A 79 -4.95 3.38 12.21
N LEU A 80 -4.37 2.55 11.35
CA LEU A 80 -3.37 2.97 10.38
C LEU A 80 -3.93 4.01 9.40
N ASN A 81 -5.15 3.83 8.94
CA ASN A 81 -5.84 4.81 8.08
C ASN A 81 -6.06 6.14 8.81
N GLY A 82 -6.45 6.10 10.09
CA GLY A 82 -6.58 7.31 10.91
C GLY A 82 -5.25 8.07 11.04
N ILE A 83 -4.15 7.36 11.28
CA ILE A 83 -2.81 7.94 11.33
C ILE A 83 -2.43 8.54 9.97
N ALA A 84 -2.70 7.84 8.87
CA ALA A 84 -2.40 8.32 7.52
C ALA A 84 -3.17 9.61 7.19
N ILE A 85 -4.46 9.69 7.55
CA ILE A 85 -5.29 10.89 7.37
C ILE A 85 -4.74 12.04 8.20
N LEU A 86 -4.31 11.80 9.45
CA LEU A 86 -3.72 12.82 10.30
C LEU A 86 -2.41 13.36 9.71
N LEU A 87 -1.54 12.48 9.23
CA LEU A 87 -0.29 12.88 8.57
C LEU A 87 -0.58 13.69 7.29
N ALA A 88 -1.55 13.28 6.49
CA ALA A 88 -1.97 14.01 5.31
C ALA A 88 -2.49 15.42 5.67
N ALA A 89 -3.32 15.53 6.72
CA ALA A 89 -3.83 16.82 7.19
C ALA A 89 -2.69 17.75 7.66
N ILE A 90 -1.69 17.21 8.38
CA ILE A 90 -0.50 17.96 8.79
C ILE A 90 0.27 18.45 7.57
N LEU A 91 0.52 17.59 6.57
CA LEU A 91 1.22 17.99 5.36
C LEU A 91 0.47 19.06 4.56
N ILE A 92 -0.86 18.98 4.50
CA ILE A 92 -1.69 20.00 3.86
C ILE A 92 -1.60 21.34 4.61
N SER A 93 -1.54 21.33 5.94
CA SER A 93 -1.42 22.57 6.73
C SER A 93 -0.12 23.33 6.46
N TYR A 94 0.93 22.66 6.01
CA TYR A 94 2.18 23.27 5.58
C TYR A 94 2.18 23.75 4.12
N GLN A 95 1.07 23.58 3.39
CA GLN A 95 0.99 23.96 1.97
C GLN A 95 1.30 25.45 1.72
N GLU A 96 0.91 26.34 2.64
CA GLU A 96 1.21 27.76 2.52
C GLU A 96 2.71 28.05 2.55
N SER A 97 3.48 27.27 3.33
CA SER A 97 4.93 27.45 3.46
C SER A 97 5.71 26.69 2.39
N TRP A 98 5.25 25.52 1.98
CA TRP A 98 5.97 24.60 1.09
C TRP A 98 5.37 24.53 -0.32
N GLY A 99 4.22 25.16 -0.54
CA GLY A 99 3.54 25.18 -1.84
C GLY A 99 3.23 23.77 -2.36
N ASN A 100 3.43 23.56 -3.65
CA ASN A 100 3.18 22.28 -4.30
C ASN A 100 4.05 21.13 -3.78
N LEU A 101 5.13 21.43 -3.06
CA LEU A 101 6.01 20.39 -2.49
C LEU A 101 5.30 19.58 -1.41
N ALA A 102 4.41 20.18 -0.62
CA ALA A 102 3.64 19.51 0.41
C ALA A 102 2.74 18.42 -0.18
N ILE A 103 2.06 18.72 -1.29
CA ILE A 103 1.18 17.76 -1.97
C ILE A 103 2.00 16.63 -2.64
N ARG A 104 3.12 16.98 -3.27
CA ARG A 104 4.01 16.02 -3.92
C ARG A 104 4.65 15.05 -2.92
N SER A 105 4.97 15.53 -1.71
CA SER A 105 5.55 14.69 -0.65
C SER A 105 4.62 13.57 -0.20
N MET A 106 3.30 13.75 -0.29
CA MET A 106 2.34 12.69 0.02
C MET A 106 2.46 11.49 -0.93
N GLY A 107 2.60 11.74 -2.24
CA GLY A 107 2.79 10.69 -3.23
C GLY A 107 4.08 9.90 -2.98
N PHE A 108 5.17 10.60 -2.70
CA PHE A 108 6.46 9.95 -2.38
C PHE A 108 6.41 9.20 -1.06
N LEU A 109 5.75 9.72 -0.04
CA LEU A 109 5.57 9.05 1.24
C LEU A 109 4.77 7.75 1.07
N ALA A 110 3.65 7.80 0.35
CA ALA A 110 2.82 6.63 0.08
C ALA A 110 3.58 5.57 -0.72
N GLY A 111 4.28 5.96 -1.79
CA GLY A 111 5.12 5.06 -2.57
C GLY A 111 6.26 4.45 -1.74
N GLY A 112 6.91 5.25 -0.91
CA GLY A 112 7.97 4.80 -0.01
C GLY A 112 7.49 3.81 1.05
N CYS A 113 6.33 4.03 1.65
CA CYS A 113 5.72 3.10 2.61
C CYS A 113 5.40 1.74 1.96
N LEU A 114 4.88 1.75 0.73
CA LEU A 114 4.60 0.51 0.00
C LEU A 114 5.89 -0.25 -0.34
N LEU A 115 6.93 0.43 -0.77
CA LEU A 115 8.24 -0.20 -1.02
C LEU A 115 8.86 -0.76 0.26
N ALA A 116 8.75 -0.04 1.38
CA ALA A 116 9.18 -0.54 2.67
C ALA A 116 8.41 -1.81 3.07
N GLY A 117 7.09 -1.85 2.87
CA GLY A 117 6.27 -3.03 3.10
C GLY A 117 6.71 -4.24 2.26
N VAL A 118 7.02 -4.03 0.98
CA VAL A 118 7.59 -5.06 0.11
C VAL A 118 8.95 -5.55 0.62
N GLY A 119 9.81 -4.64 1.06
CA GLY A 119 11.11 -4.97 1.65
C GLY A 119 10.97 -5.82 2.91
N PHE A 120 10.08 -5.45 3.83
CA PHE A 120 9.78 -6.25 5.02
C PHE A 120 9.24 -7.64 4.68
N TYR A 121 8.36 -7.74 3.69
CA TYR A 121 7.87 -9.04 3.22
C TYR A 121 9.00 -9.96 2.75
N TYR A 122 9.98 -9.43 2.00
CA TYR A 122 11.14 -10.19 1.58
C TYR A 122 12.04 -10.62 2.73
N MET A 123 12.18 -9.78 3.75
CA MET A 123 13.01 -10.10 4.92
C MET A 123 12.39 -11.18 5.82
N ILE A 124 11.05 -11.22 5.89
CA ILE A 124 10.32 -12.18 6.76
C ILE A 124 10.06 -13.50 6.05
N ARG A 125 10.06 -13.51 4.71
CA ARG A 125 9.81 -14.74 3.93
C ARG A 125 10.87 -15.78 4.26
N PRO A 126 10.48 -16.96 4.81
CA PRO A 126 11.44 -18.04 5.08
C PRO A 126 12.12 -18.42 3.76
N SER A 127 13.43 -18.61 3.82
CA SER A 127 14.19 -19.15 2.67
C SER A 127 13.78 -20.60 2.46
N ASP A 128 12.95 -20.86 1.47
CA ASP A 128 12.50 -22.21 1.08
C ASP A 128 13.62 -23.11 0.55
N ASN A 129 14.88 -22.66 0.64
CA ASN A 129 16.02 -23.37 0.07
C ASN A 129 16.51 -24.59 0.88
N ASN A 130 15.93 -24.89 2.06
CA ASN A 130 16.45 -26.00 2.89
C ASN A 130 15.73 -27.34 2.69
N ASN A 131 14.64 -27.39 1.94
CA ASN A 131 13.87 -28.65 1.77
C ASN A 131 14.13 -29.40 0.43
N ALA A 132 15.05 -28.92 -0.39
CA ALA A 132 15.39 -29.59 -1.65
C ALA A 132 16.61 -30.53 -1.55
N ALA A 133 17.17 -30.71 -0.35
CA ALA A 133 18.39 -31.51 -0.15
C ALA A 133 18.14 -32.85 0.60
N GLU A 134 16.86 -33.19 0.91
CA GLU A 134 16.51 -34.44 1.58
C GLU A 134 15.45 -35.24 0.81
N ILE A 135 15.65 -35.48 -0.48
CA ILE A 135 14.97 -36.56 -1.20
C ILE A 135 16.01 -37.29 -2.08
#